data_966a64d3fc724608e610a1f8f92fc4e9
#
_entry.id   966a64d3fc724608e610a1f8f92fc4e9
#
_cell.length_a   1.000
_cell.length_b   1.000
_cell.length_c   1.000
_cell.angle_alpha   90.00
_cell.angle_beta   90.00
_cell.angle_gamma   90.00
#
_symmetry.space_group_name_H-M   'P 1'
#
loop_
_entity.id
_entity.type
_entity.pdbx_description
1 polymer ?
#
loop_
_entity_poly.entity_id
_entity_poly.type
_entity_poly.pdbx_seq_one_letter_code
_entity_poly.pdbx_strand_id
1 'polypeptide(L)'
;MAKQGTILVVDDNKGILTAVQMLLGTCFEKVITISTPNKIKNTLHDENVDVVLLDMNFSAGINSGNEGLFWLSEIKKAYPSIQVVLFTAYADIDLAVRGIKEGATDFVVKPWDNAKLLETLQAAYQIRSA
;
A
#
# COMPACT_ATOMS: atom_id res chain seq x y z
N MET A 1 5.18 -23.32 -2.21
CA MET A 1 3.86 -22.91 -2.67
C MET A 1 3.97 -21.89 -3.77
N ALA A 2 3.05 -21.90 -4.70
CA ALA A 2 3.06 -20.94 -5.78
C ALA A 2 2.78 -19.53 -5.22
N LYS A 3 3.52 -18.56 -5.72
CA LYS A 3 3.27 -17.16 -5.39
C LYS A 3 1.99 -16.71 -6.07
N GLN A 4 1.23 -15.85 -5.41
CA GLN A 4 -0.04 -15.37 -5.93
C GLN A 4 -0.18 -13.88 -5.70
N GLY A 5 -0.86 -13.23 -6.64
CA GLY A 5 -1.29 -11.86 -6.49
C GLY A 5 -0.29 -10.84 -6.99
N THR A 6 -0.82 -9.68 -7.32
CA THR A 6 -0.06 -8.52 -7.75
C THR A 6 -0.24 -7.41 -6.72
N ILE A 7 0.87 -6.87 -6.24
CA ILE A 7 0.86 -5.80 -5.28
C ILE A 7 1.55 -4.56 -5.84
N LEU A 8 0.94 -3.40 -5.62
CA LEU A 8 1.52 -2.11 -5.96
C LEU A 8 2.02 -1.45 -4.68
N VAL A 9 3.29 -1.06 -4.66
CA VAL A 9 3.89 -0.35 -3.53
C VAL A 9 4.13 1.09 -3.95
N VAL A 10 3.57 2.03 -3.21
CA VAL A 10 3.67 3.46 -3.48
C VAL A 10 4.37 4.15 -2.32
N ASP A 11 5.60 4.61 -2.52
CA ASP A 11 6.38 5.27 -1.49
C ASP A 11 7.45 6.12 -2.17
N ASP A 12 7.63 7.36 -1.74
CA ASP A 12 8.63 8.24 -2.35
C ASP A 12 10.06 7.96 -1.91
N ASN A 13 10.25 7.11 -0.92
CA ASN A 13 11.58 6.69 -0.46
C ASN A 13 12.04 5.47 -1.25
N LYS A 14 13.01 5.66 -2.13
CA LYS A 14 13.49 4.59 -3.01
C LYS A 14 14.16 3.44 -2.26
N GLY A 15 14.79 3.72 -1.14
CA GLY A 15 15.38 2.66 -0.29
C GLY A 15 14.30 1.76 0.28
N ILE A 16 13.19 2.33 0.72
CA ILE A 16 12.05 1.55 1.20
C ILE A 16 11.48 0.72 0.06
N LEU A 17 11.30 1.30 -1.13
CA LEU A 17 10.79 0.56 -2.28
C LEU A 17 11.64 -0.65 -2.59
N THR A 18 12.97 -0.49 -2.60
CA THR A 18 13.88 -1.60 -2.88
C THR A 18 13.77 -2.70 -1.83
N ALA A 19 13.81 -2.32 -0.55
CA ALA A 19 13.75 -3.30 0.55
C ALA A 19 12.43 -4.06 0.55
N VAL A 20 11.33 -3.34 0.37
CA VAL A 20 9.99 -3.92 0.37
C VAL A 20 9.80 -4.81 -0.86
N GLN A 21 10.27 -4.38 -2.03
CA GLN A 21 10.16 -5.18 -3.24
C GLN A 21 10.86 -6.54 -3.08
N MET A 22 12.06 -6.54 -2.51
CA MET A 22 12.78 -7.79 -2.27
C MET A 22 12.02 -8.71 -1.33
N LEU A 23 11.48 -8.14 -0.26
CA LEU A 23 10.73 -8.93 0.72
C LEU A 23 9.43 -9.48 0.12
N LEU A 24 8.65 -8.63 -0.53
CA LEU A 24 7.35 -9.02 -1.06
C LEU A 24 7.47 -9.99 -2.23
N GLY A 25 8.57 -9.92 -2.96
CA GLY A 25 8.84 -10.86 -4.05
C GLY A 25 8.95 -12.30 -3.61
N THR A 26 9.10 -12.57 -2.31
CA THR A 26 9.11 -13.95 -1.78
C THR A 26 7.70 -14.53 -1.69
N CYS A 27 6.66 -13.72 -1.70
CA CYS A 27 5.28 -14.15 -1.47
C CYS A 27 4.32 -13.80 -2.61
N PHE A 28 4.55 -12.68 -3.28
CA PHE A 28 3.66 -12.22 -4.35
C PHE A 28 4.24 -12.55 -5.72
N GLU A 29 3.37 -12.87 -6.65
CA GLU A 29 3.78 -13.18 -8.02
C GLU A 29 4.39 -11.96 -8.70
N LYS A 30 3.79 -10.79 -8.50
CA LYS A 30 4.25 -9.56 -9.13
C LYS A 30 4.25 -8.41 -8.12
N VAL A 31 5.36 -7.71 -8.02
CA VAL A 31 5.50 -6.54 -7.15
C VAL A 31 5.85 -5.35 -8.05
N ILE A 32 4.97 -4.35 -8.05
CA ILE A 32 5.16 -3.13 -8.83
C ILE A 32 5.48 -2.02 -7.83
N THR A 33 6.52 -1.24 -8.10
CA THR A 33 6.89 -0.12 -7.23
C THR A 33 6.80 1.18 -8.01
N ILE A 34 6.21 2.20 -7.39
CA ILE A 34 6.19 3.56 -7.94
C ILE A 34 6.59 4.53 -6.85
N SER A 35 7.34 5.55 -7.23
CA SER A 35 7.85 6.55 -6.29
C SER A 35 7.02 7.83 -6.25
N THR A 36 5.98 7.91 -7.05
CA THR A 36 5.08 9.07 -7.08
C THR A 36 3.63 8.61 -7.17
N PRO A 37 2.72 9.22 -6.39
CA PRO A 37 1.31 8.85 -6.45
C PRO A 37 0.65 9.21 -7.78
N ASN A 38 1.26 10.09 -8.57
CA ASN A 38 0.70 10.47 -9.88
C ASN A 38 0.61 9.30 -10.85
N LYS A 39 1.36 8.23 -10.61
CA LYS A 39 1.33 7.04 -11.47
C LYS A 39 0.31 5.99 -11.02
N ILE A 40 -0.37 6.21 -9.90
CA ILE A 40 -1.29 5.21 -9.35
C ILE A 40 -2.39 4.88 -10.35
N LYS A 41 -3.08 5.88 -10.88
CA LYS A 41 -4.23 5.66 -11.76
C LYS A 41 -3.84 4.89 -13.02
N ASN A 42 -2.73 5.28 -13.65
CA ASN A 42 -2.26 4.58 -14.85
C ASN A 42 -1.87 3.14 -14.54
N THR A 43 -1.19 2.92 -13.43
CA THR A 43 -0.78 1.58 -13.03
C THR A 43 -1.99 0.68 -12.76
N LEU A 44 -2.98 1.19 -12.05
CA LEU A 44 -4.18 0.41 -11.75
C LEU A 44 -5.00 0.13 -13.00
N HIS A 45 -4.94 1.02 -14.00
CA HIS A 45 -5.61 0.81 -15.27
C HIS A 45 -4.89 -0.27 -16.10
N ASP A 46 -3.56 -0.24 -16.11
CA ASP A 46 -2.76 -1.11 -16.98
C ASP A 46 -2.48 -2.48 -16.39
N GLU A 47 -2.45 -2.58 -15.05
CA GLU A 47 -2.09 -3.80 -14.34
C GLU A 47 -3.27 -4.29 -13.52
N ASN A 48 -3.39 -5.60 -13.38
CA ASN A 48 -4.44 -6.20 -12.57
C ASN A 48 -3.95 -6.31 -11.12
N VAL A 49 -4.06 -5.21 -10.38
CA VAL A 49 -3.53 -5.10 -9.01
C VAL A 49 -4.56 -5.60 -8.00
N ASP A 50 -4.10 -6.40 -7.04
CA ASP A 50 -4.95 -6.94 -5.97
C ASP A 50 -4.85 -6.13 -4.68
N VAL A 51 -3.65 -5.69 -4.33
CA VAL A 51 -3.37 -4.98 -3.07
C VAL A 51 -2.48 -3.78 -3.36
N VAL A 52 -2.73 -2.67 -2.70
CA VAL A 52 -1.87 -1.48 -2.74
C VAL A 52 -1.31 -1.24 -1.34
N LEU A 53 0.00 -1.16 -1.23
CA LEU A 53 0.67 -0.68 -0.02
C LEU A 53 0.98 0.79 -0.25
N LEU A 54 0.28 1.66 0.45
CA LEU A 54 0.24 3.08 0.17
C LEU A 54 0.87 3.89 1.30
N ASP A 55 1.97 4.59 0.98
CA ASP A 55 2.58 5.53 1.92
C ASP A 55 1.58 6.64 2.27
N MET A 56 1.56 7.01 3.53
CA MET A 56 0.67 8.07 4.00
C MET A 56 1.18 9.47 3.71
N ASN A 57 2.48 9.64 3.51
CA ASN A 57 3.08 10.98 3.44
C ASN A 57 4.12 11.06 2.31
N PHE A 58 3.70 11.59 1.17
CA PHE A 58 4.56 11.70 -0.01
C PHE A 58 5.38 13.00 -0.06
N SER A 59 4.84 14.06 0.51
CA SER A 59 5.51 15.35 0.47
C SER A 59 6.12 15.61 1.84
N ALA A 60 7.38 15.26 1.99
CA ALA A 60 8.07 15.34 3.27
C ALA A 60 7.75 16.66 4.00
N GLY A 61 6.97 16.55 5.07
CA GLY A 61 6.69 17.65 5.97
C GLY A 61 5.66 18.67 5.53
N ILE A 62 5.04 18.53 4.36
CA ILE A 62 4.11 19.54 3.87
C ILE A 62 2.66 19.21 4.22
N ASN A 63 2.18 18.01 3.91
CA ASN A 63 0.78 17.63 4.12
C ASN A 63 0.69 16.30 4.85
N SER A 64 1.03 16.30 6.12
CA SER A 64 1.15 15.09 6.94
C SER A 64 -0.03 14.13 6.80
N GLY A 65 0.12 13.10 5.97
CA GLY A 65 -0.85 12.05 5.81
C GLY A 65 -2.06 12.36 4.94
N ASN A 66 -2.32 13.64 4.64
CA ASN A 66 -3.51 14.03 3.85
C ASN A 66 -3.45 13.49 2.42
N GLU A 67 -2.26 13.43 1.84
CA GLU A 67 -2.11 12.87 0.51
C GLU A 67 -2.43 11.38 0.48
N GLY A 68 -2.00 10.64 1.50
CA GLY A 68 -2.32 9.23 1.59
C GLY A 68 -3.83 9.01 1.66
N LEU A 69 -4.53 9.79 2.47
CA LEU A 69 -5.98 9.71 2.57
C LEU A 69 -6.67 10.09 1.26
N PHE A 70 -6.16 11.10 0.58
CA PHE A 70 -6.68 11.49 -0.73
C PHE A 70 -6.59 10.33 -1.73
N TRP A 71 -5.40 9.73 -1.84
CA TRP A 71 -5.21 8.64 -2.79
C TRP A 71 -5.96 7.38 -2.40
N LEU A 72 -6.10 7.10 -1.11
CA LEU A 72 -6.96 6.02 -0.63
C LEU A 72 -8.39 6.21 -1.16
N SER A 73 -8.93 7.41 -1.02
CA SER A 73 -10.26 7.73 -1.49
C SER A 73 -10.38 7.53 -3.01
N GLU A 74 -9.39 8.01 -3.77
CA GLU A 74 -9.39 7.88 -5.22
C GLU A 74 -9.35 6.43 -5.67
N ILE A 75 -8.52 5.62 -5.02
CA ILE A 75 -8.43 4.20 -5.34
C ILE A 75 -9.75 3.49 -5.05
N LYS A 76 -10.32 3.72 -3.88
CA LYS A 76 -11.55 3.02 -3.48
C LYS A 76 -12.76 3.44 -4.31
N LYS A 77 -12.79 4.67 -4.79
CA LYS A 77 -13.86 5.12 -5.70
C LYS A 77 -13.79 4.42 -7.05
N ALA A 78 -12.59 4.32 -7.61
CA ALA A 78 -12.39 3.76 -8.94
C ALA A 78 -12.34 2.24 -8.93
N TYR A 79 -11.78 1.65 -7.88
CA TYR A 79 -11.53 0.20 -7.79
C TYR A 79 -11.89 -0.31 -6.40
N PRO A 80 -13.19 -0.37 -6.06
CA PRO A 80 -13.60 -0.69 -4.68
C PRO A 80 -13.18 -2.08 -4.19
N SER A 81 -12.85 -3.00 -5.08
CA SER A 81 -12.43 -4.34 -4.68
C SER A 81 -10.93 -4.45 -4.41
N ILE A 82 -10.12 -3.47 -4.83
CA ILE A 82 -8.69 -3.46 -4.50
C ILE A 82 -8.54 -3.16 -3.02
N GLN A 83 -7.71 -3.95 -2.34
CA GLN A 83 -7.45 -3.76 -0.93
C GLN A 83 -6.29 -2.77 -0.75
N VAL A 84 -6.43 -1.83 0.17
CA VAL A 84 -5.39 -0.83 0.44
C VAL A 84 -4.89 -1.02 1.86
N VAL A 85 -3.59 -1.20 2.01
CA VAL A 85 -2.91 -1.23 3.31
C VAL A 85 -2.08 0.04 3.39
N LEU A 86 -2.26 0.80 4.46
CA LEU A 86 -1.54 2.07 4.65
C LEU A 86 -0.19 1.82 5.27
N PHE A 87 0.83 2.53 4.80
CA PHE A 87 2.20 2.42 5.30
C PHE A 87 2.54 3.74 5.96
N THR A 88 2.68 3.75 7.29
CA THR A 88 2.66 4.98 8.05
C THR A 88 3.79 5.07 9.06
N ALA A 89 4.26 6.30 9.33
CA ALA A 89 5.17 6.55 10.42
C ALA A 89 4.43 6.46 11.76
N TYR A 90 5.16 6.14 12.84
CA TYR A 90 4.57 6.05 14.18
C TYR A 90 3.79 7.31 14.55
N ALA A 91 4.31 8.48 14.19
CA ALA A 91 3.67 9.76 14.51
C ALA A 91 2.33 9.97 13.79
N ASP A 92 2.06 9.20 12.75
CA ASP A 92 0.87 9.38 11.91
C ASP A 92 -0.17 8.26 12.10
N ILE A 93 -0.06 7.49 13.19
CA ILE A 93 -0.98 6.38 13.46
C ILE A 93 -2.44 6.86 13.50
N ASP A 94 -2.70 8.04 14.06
CA ASP A 94 -4.07 8.57 14.11
C ASP A 94 -4.66 8.76 12.72
N LEU A 95 -3.84 9.19 11.77
CA LEU A 95 -4.27 9.33 10.37
C LEU A 95 -4.53 7.97 9.73
N ALA A 96 -3.72 6.96 10.08
CA ALA A 96 -3.94 5.61 9.57
C ALA A 96 -5.25 5.02 10.10
N VAL A 97 -5.56 5.25 11.37
CA VAL A 97 -6.84 4.83 11.96
C VAL A 97 -8.00 5.50 11.22
N ARG A 98 -7.88 6.78 10.91
CA ARG A 98 -8.86 7.48 10.10
C ARG A 98 -9.00 6.84 8.72
N GLY A 99 -7.88 6.44 8.12
CA GLY A 99 -7.89 5.77 6.83
C GLY A 99 -8.65 4.44 6.85
N ILE A 100 -8.54 3.69 7.95
CA ILE A 100 -9.32 2.47 8.12
C ILE A 100 -10.82 2.77 8.05
N LYS A 101 -11.25 3.83 8.72
CA LYS A 101 -12.66 4.26 8.69
C LYS A 101 -13.09 4.70 7.30
N GLU A 102 -12.17 5.13 6.46
CA GLU A 102 -12.43 5.59 5.10
C GLU A 102 -12.26 4.49 4.05
N GLY A 103 -12.03 3.26 4.47
CA GLY A 103 -12.02 2.12 3.56
C GLY A 103 -10.72 1.36 3.40
N ALA A 104 -9.64 1.76 4.08
CA ALA A 104 -8.41 0.98 4.07
C ALA A 104 -8.62 -0.34 4.81
N THR A 105 -7.93 -1.38 4.36
CA THR A 105 -8.03 -2.72 4.93
C THR A 105 -7.29 -2.81 6.26
N ASP A 106 -6.09 -2.20 6.32
CA ASP A 106 -5.24 -2.27 7.50
C ASP A 106 -4.12 -1.23 7.35
N PHE A 107 -3.21 -1.18 8.32
CA PHE A 107 -2.01 -0.34 8.21
C PHE A 107 -0.81 -1.03 8.85
N VAL A 108 0.38 -0.63 8.44
CA VAL A 108 1.65 -1.12 8.97
C VAL A 108 2.52 0.09 9.30
N VAL A 109 3.19 0.05 10.45
CA VAL A 109 4.00 1.18 10.93
C VAL A 109 5.46 1.01 10.49
N LYS A 110 6.08 2.11 10.09
CA LYS A 110 7.51 2.17 9.77
C LYS A 110 8.31 2.58 11.02
N PRO A 111 9.47 1.98 11.30
CA PRO A 111 10.02 0.82 10.61
C PRO A 111 9.19 -0.43 10.87
N TRP A 112 9.12 -1.30 9.88
CA TRP A 112 8.23 -2.46 9.93
C TRP A 112 8.97 -3.71 10.39
N ASP A 113 8.19 -4.67 10.88
CA ASP A 113 8.63 -6.04 11.07
C ASP A 113 8.29 -6.83 9.81
N ASN A 114 9.26 -7.53 9.22
CA ASN A 114 9.07 -8.23 7.96
C ASN A 114 7.93 -9.24 8.02
N ALA A 115 7.87 -10.04 9.07
CA ALA A 115 6.81 -11.04 9.21
C ALA A 115 5.43 -10.38 9.32
N LYS A 116 5.34 -9.28 10.07
CA LYS A 116 4.09 -8.56 10.23
C LYS A 116 3.62 -7.93 8.92
N LEU A 117 4.55 -7.36 8.17
CA LEU A 117 4.22 -6.75 6.88
C LEU A 117 3.69 -7.81 5.91
N LEU A 118 4.39 -8.94 5.79
CA LEU A 118 3.94 -10.02 4.92
C LEU A 118 2.58 -10.57 5.32
N GLU A 119 2.39 -10.81 6.62
CA GLU A 119 1.13 -11.33 7.14
C GLU A 119 -0.03 -10.38 6.82
N THR A 120 0.17 -9.09 7.03
CA THR A 120 -0.86 -8.08 6.79
C THR A 120 -1.23 -8.01 5.30
N LEU A 121 -0.22 -8.03 4.43
CA LEU A 121 -0.47 -7.93 3.00
C LEU A 121 -1.08 -9.21 2.43
N GLN A 122 -0.68 -10.37 2.94
CA GLN A 122 -1.28 -11.63 2.52
C GLN A 122 -2.74 -11.73 2.96
N ALA A 123 -3.05 -11.24 4.17
CA ALA A 123 -4.44 -11.20 4.64
C ALA A 123 -5.29 -10.30 3.73
N ALA A 124 -4.75 -9.15 3.33
CA ALA A 124 -5.44 -8.25 2.40
C ALA A 124 -5.68 -8.93 1.04
N TYR A 125 -4.70 -9.65 0.53
CA TYR A 125 -4.85 -10.39 -0.70
C TYR A 125 -5.99 -11.44 -0.60
N GLN A 126 -6.10 -12.12 0.53
CA GLN A 126 -7.16 -13.10 0.73
C GLN A 126 -8.55 -12.46 0.66
N ILE A 127 -8.70 -11.26 1.18
CA ILE A 127 -9.96 -10.52 1.08
C ILE A 127 -10.26 -10.20 -0.39
N ARG A 128 -9.27 -9.75 -1.14
CA ARG A 128 -9.43 -9.37 -2.56
C ARG A 128 -9.82 -10.58 -3.42
N SER A 129 -9.25 -11.74 -3.14
CA SER A 129 -9.43 -12.94 -3.95
C SER A 129 -10.66 -13.76 -3.54
N ALA A 130 -11.30 -13.40 -2.43
CA ALA A 130 -12.47 -14.13 -1.92
C ALA A 130 -13.73 -13.91 -2.76
#